data_bce5920269fb56bcd04894ae10cca72f
#
_entry.id   bce5920269fb56bcd04894ae10cca72f
#
_cell.length_a   1.000
_cell.length_b   1.000
_cell.length_c   1.000
_cell.angle_alpha   90.00
_cell.angle_beta   90.00
_cell.angle_gamma   90.00
#
_symmetry.space_group_name_H-M   'P 1'
#
loop_
_entity.id
_entity.type
_entity.pdbx_description
1 polymer ?
#
loop_
_entity_poly.entity_id
_entity_poly.type
_entity_poly.pdbx_seq_one_letter_code
_entity_poly.pdbx_strand_id
1 'polypeptide(L)'
;MSRTISVCRIEVSPREVDAGGDLTLKAQVSLSSADDLRGQHVRIEDHDGGLVETIELTGFDGESNQTGEVVVKAPVRPGTHVWRAVCPAQSQGSVSPADASTSFSFIVKPHATRVVVWDAPPTVERGKRFGIKLGVQCPSECRPKGWVVDVRDHEGKRQATATLRDAPWPGTATLYYAEVDLTAPDAEGLFSWEARAPGSGVEVPHAEGTARFGVRVVLPPECRLTVVAVDAERQTPVRDAKVVVHPYRAVPDERGVAEVGVPKGAYRLFVSGPTYVPFRWDGEITTDLTIRAELALDLGISDADIWS
;
A
#
# COMPACT_ATOMS: atom_id res chain seq x y z
N MET A 1 -4.92 60.86 -9.36
CA MET A 1 -3.80 59.92 -9.57
C MET A 1 -4.41 58.56 -9.78
N SER A 2 -4.09 57.92 -10.89
CA SER A 2 -4.60 56.57 -11.19
C SER A 2 -3.98 55.59 -10.21
N ARG A 3 -4.80 54.85 -9.46
CA ARG A 3 -4.36 53.80 -8.55
C ARG A 3 -4.04 52.56 -9.40
N THR A 4 -2.82 52.05 -9.30
CA THR A 4 -2.40 50.89 -10.06
C THR A 4 -2.04 49.76 -9.08
N ILE A 5 -2.62 48.60 -9.26
CA ILE A 5 -2.21 47.39 -8.53
C ILE A 5 -0.78 47.07 -8.96
N SER A 6 0.14 47.09 -8.01
CA SER A 6 1.55 46.83 -8.28
C SER A 6 1.89 45.35 -8.33
N VAL A 7 1.32 44.61 -7.42
CA VAL A 7 1.59 43.15 -7.28
C VAL A 7 0.36 42.41 -6.75
N CYS A 8 -0.01 41.33 -7.40
CA CYS A 8 -0.94 40.34 -6.88
C CYS A 8 -0.18 39.02 -6.72
N ARG A 9 -0.14 38.49 -5.53
CA ARG A 9 0.48 37.18 -5.21
C ARG A 9 -0.58 36.25 -4.69
N ILE A 10 -0.43 34.98 -5.02
CA ILE A 10 -1.28 33.90 -4.50
C ILE A 10 -0.40 32.79 -3.96
N GLU A 11 -0.68 32.34 -2.76
CA GLU A 11 -0.12 31.18 -2.14
C GLU A 11 -1.10 30.02 -2.28
N VAL A 12 -0.61 28.87 -2.72
CA VAL A 12 -1.38 27.64 -2.86
C VAL A 12 -0.69 26.51 -2.08
N SER A 13 -1.44 25.82 -1.25
CA SER A 13 -0.94 24.72 -0.44
C SER A 13 -2.01 23.61 -0.31
N PRO A 14 -1.62 22.34 -0.51
CA PRO A 14 -0.34 21.88 -1.03
C PRO A 14 -0.19 22.17 -2.52
N ARG A 15 1.03 22.15 -3.07
CA ARG A 15 1.25 22.28 -4.52
C ARG A 15 0.96 21.02 -5.31
N GLU A 16 0.87 19.88 -4.64
CA GLU A 16 0.43 18.61 -5.17
C GLU A 16 -0.70 18.08 -4.31
N VAL A 17 -1.82 17.72 -4.92
CA VAL A 17 -3.04 17.29 -4.24
C VAL A 17 -3.66 16.11 -4.98
N ASP A 18 -4.35 15.25 -4.27
CA ASP A 18 -5.14 14.19 -4.89
C ASP A 18 -6.39 14.75 -5.56
N ALA A 19 -6.89 14.05 -6.58
CA ALA A 19 -8.08 14.45 -7.33
C ALA A 19 -9.27 14.73 -6.41
N GLY A 20 -9.85 15.94 -6.53
CA GLY A 20 -10.94 16.40 -5.65
C GLY A 20 -10.53 16.70 -4.20
N GLY A 21 -9.23 16.67 -3.88
CA GLY A 21 -8.71 17.02 -2.56
C GLY A 21 -8.77 18.52 -2.25
N ASP A 22 -8.35 18.89 -1.06
CA ASP A 22 -8.43 20.27 -0.57
C ASP A 22 -7.16 21.07 -0.91
N LEU A 23 -7.36 22.29 -1.42
CA LEU A 23 -6.33 23.30 -1.65
C LEU A 23 -6.63 24.49 -0.75
N THR A 24 -5.64 24.97 -0.02
CA THR A 24 -5.71 26.22 0.73
C THR A 24 -5.11 27.33 -0.12
N LEU A 25 -5.86 28.38 -0.30
CA LEU A 25 -5.49 29.59 -1.06
C LEU A 25 -5.40 30.79 -0.13
N LYS A 26 -4.39 31.65 -0.35
CA LYS A 26 -4.23 32.95 0.31
C LYS A 26 -3.72 33.94 -0.71
N ALA A 27 -4.37 35.11 -0.82
CA ALA A 27 -3.94 36.17 -1.73
C ALA A 27 -3.35 37.37 -0.97
N GLN A 28 -2.36 38.02 -1.61
CA GLN A 28 -1.78 39.28 -1.17
C GLN A 28 -1.80 40.27 -2.33
N VAL A 29 -2.31 41.45 -2.08
CA VAL A 29 -2.44 42.53 -3.07
C VAL A 29 -1.76 43.79 -2.55
N SER A 30 -0.78 44.29 -3.31
CA SER A 30 -0.10 45.56 -3.01
C SER A 30 -0.40 46.59 -4.09
N LEU A 31 -0.63 47.82 -3.66
CA LEU A 31 -0.85 48.98 -4.52
C LEU A 31 0.35 49.92 -4.49
N SER A 32 0.55 50.65 -5.57
CA SER A 32 1.57 51.73 -5.59
C SER A 32 1.28 52.88 -4.60
N SER A 33 0.03 53.00 -4.15
CA SER A 33 -0.45 54.03 -3.25
C SER A 33 -0.69 53.54 -1.81
N ALA A 34 -0.32 52.35 -1.46
CA ALA A 34 -0.51 51.74 -0.13
C ALA A 34 -1.94 51.97 0.45
N ASP A 35 -2.95 51.77 -0.38
CA ASP A 35 -4.35 51.96 0.01
C ASP A 35 -4.94 50.72 0.67
N ASP A 36 -5.86 50.94 1.59
CA ASP A 36 -6.64 49.89 2.25
C ASP A 36 -7.76 49.38 1.31
N LEU A 37 -7.73 48.08 0.96
CA LEU A 37 -8.70 47.43 0.12
C LEU A 37 -9.61 46.45 0.90
N ARG A 38 -9.63 46.49 2.21
CA ARG A 38 -10.51 45.62 3.00
C ARG A 38 -11.96 45.73 2.56
N GLY A 39 -12.66 44.62 2.48
CA GLY A 39 -14.02 44.49 1.95
C GLY A 39 -14.10 44.29 0.44
N GLN A 40 -12.99 44.43 -0.29
CA GLN A 40 -12.94 44.05 -1.70
C GLN A 40 -12.56 42.58 -1.87
N HIS A 41 -12.72 42.03 -3.09
CA HIS A 41 -12.63 40.59 -3.35
C HIS A 41 -11.62 40.30 -4.45
N VAL A 42 -10.87 39.22 -4.26
CA VAL A 42 -10.05 38.55 -5.27
C VAL A 42 -10.85 37.37 -5.83
N ARG A 43 -11.03 37.32 -7.15
CA ARG A 43 -11.69 36.22 -7.83
C ARG A 43 -10.65 35.18 -8.26
N ILE A 44 -10.92 33.93 -7.96
CA ILE A 44 -10.13 32.81 -8.44
C ILE A 44 -10.86 32.18 -9.62
N GLU A 45 -10.19 32.13 -10.75
CA GLU A 45 -10.74 31.61 -12.00
C GLU A 45 -9.92 30.40 -12.44
N ASP A 46 -10.59 29.38 -13.00
CA ASP A 46 -9.94 28.22 -13.60
C ASP A 46 -9.34 28.57 -14.99
N HIS A 47 -8.79 27.56 -15.67
CA HIS A 47 -8.14 27.71 -16.98
C HIS A 47 -9.11 28.13 -18.10
N ASP A 48 -10.41 27.87 -17.97
CA ASP A 48 -11.47 28.28 -18.91
C ASP A 48 -12.08 29.63 -18.54
N GLY A 49 -11.64 30.26 -17.46
CA GLY A 49 -12.18 31.51 -16.93
C GLY A 49 -13.45 31.33 -16.08
N GLY A 50 -13.75 30.07 -15.70
CA GLY A 50 -14.83 29.76 -14.76
C GLY A 50 -14.48 30.22 -13.35
N LEU A 51 -15.46 30.85 -12.67
CA LEU A 51 -15.28 31.27 -11.28
C LEU A 51 -15.21 30.07 -10.35
N VAL A 52 -14.08 29.90 -9.67
CA VAL A 52 -13.86 28.87 -8.65
C VAL A 52 -14.26 29.37 -7.28
N GLU A 53 -13.77 30.57 -6.90
CA GLU A 53 -14.01 31.13 -5.57
C GLU A 53 -13.84 32.68 -5.60
N THR A 54 -14.42 33.34 -4.60
CA THR A 54 -14.28 34.76 -4.36
C THR A 54 -13.82 34.97 -2.94
N ILE A 55 -12.64 35.57 -2.74
CA ILE A 55 -11.99 35.69 -1.45
C ILE A 55 -11.93 37.16 -1.04
N GLU A 56 -12.46 37.53 0.13
CA GLU A 56 -12.45 38.87 0.66
C GLU A 56 -11.07 39.28 1.22
N LEU A 57 -10.64 40.48 0.94
CA LEU A 57 -9.47 41.10 1.55
C LEU A 57 -9.86 41.60 2.95
N THR A 58 -9.32 40.93 3.98
CA THR A 58 -9.69 41.18 5.39
C THR A 58 -8.57 41.85 6.20
N GLY A 59 -7.32 41.74 5.74
CA GLY A 59 -6.14 42.29 6.40
C GLY A 59 -5.48 43.39 5.61
N PHE A 60 -4.96 44.42 6.31
CA PHE A 60 -4.09 45.45 5.76
C PHE A 60 -2.99 45.76 6.76
N ASP A 61 -1.72 45.68 6.34
CA ASP A 61 -0.53 45.88 7.17
C ASP A 61 0.15 47.26 6.98
N GLY A 62 -0.46 48.17 6.21
CA GLY A 62 0.08 49.47 5.85
C GLY A 62 0.79 49.49 4.48
N GLU A 63 1.12 48.34 3.91
CA GLU A 63 1.78 48.20 2.60
C GLU A 63 1.00 47.28 1.67
N SER A 64 0.40 46.24 2.20
CA SER A 64 -0.31 45.20 1.44
C SER A 64 -1.63 44.80 2.07
N ASN A 65 -2.54 44.38 1.21
CA ASN A 65 -3.84 43.83 1.60
C ASN A 65 -3.78 42.30 1.48
N GLN A 66 -4.37 41.57 2.43
CA GLN A 66 -4.33 40.10 2.51
C GLN A 66 -5.73 39.51 2.69
N THR A 67 -5.94 38.35 2.09
CA THR A 67 -7.13 37.53 2.39
C THR A 67 -6.87 36.64 3.61
N GLY A 68 -7.91 36.15 4.22
CA GLY A 68 -7.83 34.91 5.01
C GLY A 68 -7.42 33.71 4.14
N GLU A 69 -7.16 32.58 4.81
CA GLU A 69 -7.01 31.29 4.13
C GLU A 69 -8.38 30.75 3.75
N VAL A 70 -8.52 30.30 2.49
CA VAL A 70 -9.76 29.70 1.99
C VAL A 70 -9.44 28.32 1.42
N VAL A 71 -10.29 27.34 1.76
CA VAL A 71 -10.15 25.98 1.28
C VAL A 71 -11.10 25.78 0.09
N VAL A 72 -10.55 25.34 -1.03
CA VAL A 72 -11.28 25.01 -2.26
C VAL A 72 -10.99 23.58 -2.69
N LYS A 73 -11.90 22.98 -3.44
CA LYS A 73 -11.69 21.64 -4.00
C LYS A 73 -10.88 21.71 -5.29
N ALA A 74 -9.83 20.89 -5.36
CA ALA A 74 -9.10 20.67 -6.60
C ALA A 74 -9.97 19.96 -7.65
N PRO A 75 -9.70 20.16 -8.94
CA PRO A 75 -10.33 19.37 -10.00
C PRO A 75 -10.11 17.87 -9.83
N VAL A 76 -11.03 17.06 -10.34
CA VAL A 76 -10.85 15.58 -10.35
C VAL A 76 -9.92 15.11 -11.48
N ARG A 77 -9.70 15.92 -12.50
CA ARG A 77 -8.84 15.55 -13.63
C ARG A 77 -7.37 15.65 -13.25
N PRO A 78 -6.59 14.55 -13.33
CA PRO A 78 -5.16 14.59 -13.05
C PRO A 78 -4.38 15.43 -14.07
N GLY A 79 -3.31 16.06 -13.60
CA GLY A 79 -2.41 16.86 -14.42
C GLY A 79 -2.06 18.19 -13.75
N THR A 80 -1.32 19.02 -14.48
CA THR A 80 -1.00 20.38 -14.05
C THR A 80 -2.18 21.29 -14.37
N HIS A 81 -2.69 21.98 -13.35
CA HIS A 81 -3.73 22.99 -13.47
C HIS A 81 -3.12 24.37 -13.29
N VAL A 82 -3.57 25.31 -14.13
CA VAL A 82 -3.18 26.72 -14.03
C VAL A 82 -4.46 27.52 -13.81
N TRP A 83 -4.54 28.13 -12.63
CA TRP A 83 -5.64 29.03 -12.27
C TRP A 83 -5.14 30.46 -12.23
N ARG A 84 -6.08 31.42 -12.21
CA ARG A 84 -5.80 32.82 -12.20
C ARG A 84 -6.49 33.50 -11.02
N ALA A 85 -5.73 34.33 -10.29
CA ALA A 85 -6.29 35.27 -9.32
C ALA A 85 -6.47 36.61 -10.01
N VAL A 86 -7.69 37.11 -10.01
CA VAL A 86 -8.06 38.41 -10.57
C VAL A 86 -8.37 39.37 -9.43
N CYS A 87 -7.54 40.36 -9.31
CA CYS A 87 -7.68 41.38 -8.27
C CYS A 87 -8.69 42.46 -8.67
N PRO A 88 -9.39 43.08 -7.68
CA PRO A 88 -10.45 44.03 -7.97
C PRO A 88 -9.93 45.28 -8.71
N ALA A 89 -10.59 45.62 -9.82
CA ALA A 89 -10.37 46.88 -10.49
C ALA A 89 -10.99 48.01 -9.69
N GLN A 90 -10.21 49.00 -9.28
CA GLN A 90 -10.80 50.20 -8.67
C GLN A 90 -11.29 51.16 -9.74
N SER A 91 -12.61 51.23 -9.88
CA SER A 91 -13.25 52.26 -10.70
C SER A 91 -13.35 53.60 -9.92
N GLN A 92 -12.41 54.52 -10.17
CA GLN A 92 -12.65 55.94 -9.97
C GLN A 92 -12.25 56.69 -11.25
N GLY A 93 -13.26 57.07 -12.03
CA GLY A 93 -13.10 57.85 -13.26
C GLY A 93 -13.17 56.99 -14.54
N SER A 94 -13.53 57.65 -15.65
CA SER A 94 -13.95 57.14 -16.96
C SER A 94 -12.91 56.33 -17.77
N VAL A 95 -11.96 55.67 -17.12
CA VAL A 95 -11.05 54.69 -17.75
C VAL A 95 -11.13 53.41 -16.94
N SER A 96 -11.61 52.35 -17.57
CA SER A 96 -11.62 50.99 -16.98
C SER A 96 -10.16 50.56 -16.75
N PRO A 97 -9.65 50.49 -15.51
CA PRO A 97 -8.32 49.93 -15.29
C PRO A 97 -8.35 48.46 -15.64
N ALA A 98 -7.32 47.99 -16.34
CA ALA A 98 -7.14 46.56 -16.56
C ALA A 98 -7.04 45.86 -15.21
N ASP A 99 -7.88 44.85 -14.99
CA ASP A 99 -7.81 43.99 -13.82
C ASP A 99 -6.39 43.41 -13.70
N ALA A 100 -5.73 43.62 -12.57
CA ALA A 100 -4.46 42.96 -12.32
C ALA A 100 -4.74 41.50 -12.05
N SER A 101 -4.02 40.62 -12.73
CA SER A 101 -4.17 39.19 -12.52
C SER A 101 -2.82 38.51 -12.42
N THR A 102 -2.79 37.44 -11.65
CA THR A 102 -1.62 36.55 -11.55
C THR A 102 -2.05 35.11 -11.72
N SER A 103 -1.24 34.34 -12.44
CA SER A 103 -1.48 32.92 -12.60
C SER A 103 -0.67 32.11 -11.57
N PHE A 104 -1.23 31.03 -11.10
CA PHE A 104 -0.57 30.08 -10.23
C PHE A 104 -0.90 28.66 -10.68
N SER A 105 -0.03 27.71 -10.35
CA SER A 105 -0.18 26.32 -10.78
C SER A 105 -0.03 25.37 -9.61
N PHE A 106 -0.72 24.24 -9.74
CA PHE A 106 -0.63 23.09 -8.85
C PHE A 106 -0.81 21.80 -9.65
N ILE A 107 -0.45 20.67 -9.05
CA ILE A 107 -0.55 19.34 -9.68
C ILE A 107 -1.64 18.55 -8.98
N VAL A 108 -2.59 18.02 -9.77
CA VAL A 108 -3.59 17.06 -9.32
C VAL A 108 -3.10 15.66 -9.65
N LYS A 109 -3.04 14.80 -8.65
CA LYS A 109 -2.65 13.39 -8.80
C LYS A 109 -3.87 12.48 -8.75
N PRO A 110 -3.87 11.36 -9.49
CA PRO A 110 -4.87 10.34 -9.27
C PRO A 110 -4.74 9.77 -7.85
N HIS A 111 -5.85 9.30 -7.29
CA HIS A 111 -5.82 8.63 -5.99
C HIS A 111 -4.89 7.41 -6.04
N ALA A 112 -4.15 7.17 -4.98
CA ALA A 112 -3.31 5.99 -4.88
C ALA A 112 -4.16 4.72 -4.74
N THR A 113 -3.72 3.63 -5.37
CA THR A 113 -4.30 2.30 -5.24
C THR A 113 -3.30 1.38 -4.55
N ARG A 114 -3.68 0.84 -3.41
CA ARG A 114 -2.89 -0.17 -2.68
C ARG A 114 -3.48 -1.54 -2.95
N VAL A 115 -2.63 -2.47 -3.41
CA VAL A 115 -2.98 -3.87 -3.60
C VAL A 115 -2.25 -4.71 -2.55
N VAL A 116 -2.94 -5.67 -1.96
CA VAL A 116 -2.37 -6.62 -1.01
C VAL A 116 -2.77 -8.04 -1.39
N VAL A 117 -1.90 -9.01 -1.11
CA VAL A 117 -2.16 -10.43 -1.31
C VAL A 117 -1.87 -11.16 0.00
N TRP A 118 -2.78 -12.04 0.41
CA TRP A 118 -2.61 -12.87 1.62
C TRP A 118 -3.21 -14.25 1.41
N ASP A 119 -2.99 -15.14 2.37
CA ASP A 119 -3.34 -16.56 2.32
C ASP A 119 -2.71 -17.32 1.13
N ALA A 120 -1.63 -16.76 0.53
CA ALA A 120 -0.86 -17.49 -0.45
C ALA A 120 -0.10 -18.62 0.26
N PRO A 121 -0.27 -19.88 -0.14
CA PRO A 121 0.44 -20.98 0.48
C PRO A 121 1.95 -20.87 0.21
N PRO A 122 2.81 -21.19 1.19
CA PRO A 122 4.26 -21.10 1.01
C PRO A 122 4.80 -22.12 0.01
N THR A 123 4.10 -23.27 -0.12
CA THR A 123 4.43 -24.33 -1.07
C THR A 123 3.17 -24.89 -1.70
N VAL A 124 3.25 -25.25 -2.99
CA VAL A 124 2.18 -25.92 -3.75
C VAL A 124 2.79 -27.03 -4.58
N GLU A 125 2.13 -28.14 -4.69
CA GLU A 125 2.55 -29.21 -5.60
C GLU A 125 2.41 -28.77 -7.06
N ARG A 126 3.32 -29.24 -7.89
CA ARG A 126 3.33 -29.02 -9.33
C ARG A 126 1.98 -29.32 -9.98
N GLY A 127 1.46 -28.37 -10.78
CA GLY A 127 0.20 -28.49 -11.49
C GLY A 127 -1.06 -28.47 -10.62
N LYS A 128 -0.95 -28.32 -9.29
CA LYS A 128 -2.12 -28.26 -8.39
C LYS A 128 -2.73 -26.87 -8.34
N ARG A 129 -4.03 -26.86 -8.06
CA ARG A 129 -4.77 -25.61 -7.81
C ARG A 129 -4.53 -25.13 -6.38
N PHE A 130 -4.46 -23.82 -6.21
CA PHE A 130 -4.35 -23.19 -4.90
C PHE A 130 -5.12 -21.86 -4.89
N GLY A 131 -5.63 -21.50 -3.73
CA GLY A 131 -6.35 -20.25 -3.52
C GLY A 131 -5.45 -19.19 -2.92
N ILE A 132 -5.73 -17.93 -3.28
CA ILE A 132 -5.19 -16.73 -2.62
C ILE A 132 -6.32 -15.77 -2.34
N LYS A 133 -6.09 -14.82 -1.44
CA LYS A 133 -6.93 -13.64 -1.30
C LYS A 133 -6.16 -12.42 -1.75
N LEU A 134 -6.83 -11.53 -2.45
CA LEU A 134 -6.29 -10.24 -2.86
C LEU A 134 -7.24 -9.13 -2.45
N GLY A 135 -6.70 -7.98 -2.11
CA GLY A 135 -7.47 -6.82 -1.68
C GLY A 135 -6.94 -5.54 -2.30
N VAL A 136 -7.86 -4.59 -2.47
CA VAL A 136 -7.58 -3.25 -2.97
C VAL A 136 -8.12 -2.23 -1.99
N GLN A 137 -7.32 -1.21 -1.71
CA GLN A 137 -7.66 -0.09 -0.86
C GLN A 137 -7.25 1.22 -1.50
N CYS A 138 -8.12 2.23 -1.41
CA CYS A 138 -7.79 3.63 -1.67
C CYS A 138 -7.61 4.37 -0.34
N PRO A 139 -6.46 5.04 -0.09
CA PRO A 139 -6.25 5.83 1.12
C PRO A 139 -7.21 7.01 1.28
N SER A 140 -7.74 7.52 0.17
CA SER A 140 -8.76 8.59 0.14
C SER A 140 -10.19 8.04 0.33
N GLU A 141 -10.35 6.87 0.93
CA GLU A 141 -11.61 6.24 1.31
C GLU A 141 -12.60 5.94 0.18
N CYS A 142 -12.13 5.89 -1.06
CA CYS A 142 -12.93 5.43 -2.19
C CYS A 142 -13.34 3.96 -2.00
N ARG A 143 -14.43 3.59 -2.63
CA ARG A 143 -15.01 2.22 -2.53
C ARG A 143 -14.74 1.45 -3.83
N PRO A 144 -13.65 0.67 -3.92
CA PRO A 144 -13.30 -0.10 -5.12
C PRO A 144 -14.13 -1.38 -5.31
N LYS A 145 -15.42 -1.36 -4.90
CA LYS A 145 -16.35 -2.47 -5.14
C LYS A 145 -16.52 -2.72 -6.63
N GLY A 146 -16.56 -3.98 -7.03
CA GLY A 146 -16.73 -4.34 -8.42
C GLY A 146 -15.54 -4.08 -9.33
N TRP A 147 -14.40 -3.58 -8.79
CA TRP A 147 -13.19 -3.44 -9.57
C TRP A 147 -12.64 -4.80 -9.95
N VAL A 148 -12.04 -4.83 -11.14
CA VAL A 148 -11.43 -6.04 -11.69
C VAL A 148 -9.94 -6.00 -11.42
N VAL A 149 -9.40 -7.09 -10.86
CA VAL A 149 -7.98 -7.27 -10.59
C VAL A 149 -7.46 -8.45 -11.39
N ASP A 150 -6.37 -8.25 -12.13
CA ASP A 150 -5.68 -9.29 -12.87
C ASP A 150 -4.58 -9.90 -12.00
N VAL A 151 -4.41 -11.22 -12.10
CA VAL A 151 -3.24 -11.92 -11.57
C VAL A 151 -2.41 -12.44 -12.74
N ARG A 152 -1.12 -12.08 -12.74
CA ARG A 152 -0.17 -12.43 -13.80
C ARG A 152 0.96 -13.25 -13.23
N ASP A 153 1.48 -14.18 -14.04
CA ASP A 153 2.65 -14.98 -13.71
C ASP A 153 3.97 -14.23 -13.96
N HIS A 154 5.09 -14.91 -13.74
CA HIS A 154 6.44 -14.41 -13.93
C HIS A 154 6.78 -14.04 -15.37
N GLU A 155 6.02 -14.54 -16.35
CA GLU A 155 6.15 -14.20 -17.78
C GLU A 155 5.22 -13.02 -18.16
N GLY A 156 4.43 -12.50 -17.20
CA GLY A 156 3.45 -11.44 -17.43
C GLY A 156 2.14 -11.92 -18.05
N LYS A 157 1.97 -13.22 -18.22
CA LYS A 157 0.74 -13.82 -18.75
C LYS A 157 -0.35 -13.80 -17.67
N ARG A 158 -1.56 -13.34 -18.04
CA ARG A 158 -2.71 -13.34 -17.15
C ARG A 158 -3.18 -14.76 -16.86
N GLN A 159 -3.17 -15.14 -15.59
CA GLN A 159 -3.59 -16.43 -15.10
C GLN A 159 -5.00 -16.43 -14.53
N ALA A 160 -5.41 -15.31 -13.97
CA ALA A 160 -6.76 -15.12 -13.45
C ALA A 160 -7.18 -13.66 -13.48
N THR A 161 -8.49 -13.46 -13.41
CA THR A 161 -9.13 -12.16 -13.24
C THR A 161 -10.18 -12.32 -12.15
N ALA A 162 -10.24 -11.41 -11.21
CA ALA A 162 -11.21 -11.43 -10.13
C ALA A 162 -11.92 -10.08 -10.00
N THR A 163 -13.20 -10.12 -9.64
CA THR A 163 -13.99 -8.93 -9.31
C THR A 163 -14.06 -8.79 -7.80
N LEU A 164 -13.73 -7.61 -7.28
CA LEU A 164 -13.82 -7.31 -5.86
C LEU A 164 -15.27 -7.37 -5.38
N ARG A 165 -15.47 -7.91 -4.19
CA ARG A 165 -16.78 -8.02 -3.53
C ARG A 165 -17.36 -6.64 -3.22
N ASP A 166 -18.67 -6.57 -3.02
CA ASP A 166 -19.38 -5.32 -2.69
C ASP A 166 -19.15 -4.82 -1.26
N ALA A 167 -18.68 -5.70 -0.38
CA ALA A 167 -18.37 -5.39 1.01
C ALA A 167 -16.85 -5.46 1.27
N PRO A 168 -16.30 -4.60 2.13
CA PRO A 168 -14.91 -4.69 2.53
C PRO A 168 -14.63 -5.95 3.36
N TRP A 169 -13.35 -6.30 3.49
CA TRP A 169 -12.89 -7.40 4.35
C TRP A 169 -13.33 -7.16 5.81
N PRO A 170 -13.85 -8.20 6.50
CA PRO A 170 -14.30 -8.07 7.88
C PRO A 170 -13.24 -7.44 8.79
N GLY A 171 -13.66 -6.45 9.58
CA GLY A 171 -12.77 -5.69 10.46
C GLY A 171 -12.00 -4.55 9.77
N THR A 172 -12.27 -4.28 8.49
CA THR A 172 -11.72 -3.12 7.76
C THR A 172 -12.84 -2.25 7.21
N ALA A 173 -12.53 -0.95 6.98
CA ALA A 173 -13.52 -0.02 6.42
C ALA A 173 -13.44 0.10 4.89
N THR A 174 -12.24 -0.08 4.30
CA THR A 174 -11.96 0.31 2.92
C THR A 174 -11.19 -0.74 2.11
N LEU A 175 -10.85 -1.90 2.70
CA LEU A 175 -10.17 -2.98 2.01
C LEU A 175 -11.18 -3.90 1.31
N TYR A 176 -11.44 -3.67 0.04
CA TYR A 176 -12.29 -4.54 -0.78
C TYR A 176 -11.47 -5.71 -1.32
N TYR A 177 -12.06 -6.91 -1.41
CA TYR A 177 -11.30 -8.13 -1.66
C TYR A 177 -11.99 -9.09 -2.62
N ALA A 178 -11.19 -10.03 -3.14
CA ALA A 178 -11.65 -11.20 -3.88
C ALA A 178 -10.83 -12.44 -3.50
N GLU A 179 -11.41 -13.60 -3.71
CA GLU A 179 -10.74 -14.90 -3.64
C GLU A 179 -10.44 -15.37 -5.06
N VAL A 180 -9.24 -15.90 -5.28
CA VAL A 180 -8.75 -16.28 -6.59
C VAL A 180 -8.14 -17.67 -6.55
N ASP A 181 -8.59 -18.54 -7.44
CA ASP A 181 -7.96 -19.83 -7.68
C ASP A 181 -6.93 -19.72 -8.80
N LEU A 182 -5.75 -20.24 -8.55
CA LEU A 182 -4.62 -20.30 -9.46
C LEU A 182 -4.17 -21.74 -9.65
N THR A 183 -3.42 -22.00 -10.72
CA THR A 183 -2.80 -23.31 -10.96
C THR A 183 -1.29 -23.14 -10.91
N ALA A 184 -0.63 -23.99 -10.12
CA ALA A 184 0.83 -23.98 -10.03
C ALA A 184 1.46 -24.38 -11.38
N PRO A 185 2.60 -23.79 -11.75
CA PRO A 185 3.37 -24.21 -12.92
C PRO A 185 3.74 -25.70 -12.88
N ASP A 186 4.02 -26.27 -14.07
CA ASP A 186 4.46 -27.66 -14.21
C ASP A 186 5.96 -27.87 -13.94
N ALA A 187 6.66 -26.84 -13.50
CA ALA A 187 8.07 -26.87 -13.14
C ALA A 187 8.25 -26.63 -11.64
N GLU A 188 9.23 -27.29 -11.03
CA GLU A 188 9.67 -27.04 -9.66
C GLU A 188 10.43 -25.71 -9.59
N GLY A 189 10.23 -24.93 -8.51
CA GLY A 189 10.94 -23.69 -8.32
C GLY A 189 10.18 -22.66 -7.51
N LEU A 190 10.77 -21.47 -7.38
CA LEU A 190 10.13 -20.31 -6.79
C LEU A 190 9.59 -19.43 -7.93
N PHE A 191 8.30 -19.23 -7.96
CA PHE A 191 7.62 -18.43 -8.97
C PHE A 191 7.07 -17.15 -8.34
N SER A 192 7.34 -16.02 -9.00
CA SER A 192 6.81 -14.71 -8.62
C SER A 192 5.59 -14.39 -9.47
N TRP A 193 4.53 -13.94 -8.81
CA TRP A 193 3.27 -13.53 -9.41
C TRP A 193 2.98 -12.10 -9.09
N GLU A 194 2.16 -11.43 -9.91
CA GLU A 194 1.76 -10.04 -9.71
C GLU A 194 0.24 -9.90 -9.78
N ALA A 195 -0.35 -9.37 -8.71
CA ALA A 195 -1.72 -8.89 -8.71
C ALA A 195 -1.73 -7.41 -9.14
N ARG A 196 -2.57 -7.04 -10.10
CA ARG A 196 -2.64 -5.72 -10.72
C ARG A 196 -4.07 -5.21 -10.74
N ALA A 197 -4.31 -4.09 -10.05
CA ALA A 197 -5.58 -3.36 -10.10
C ALA A 197 -5.41 -2.15 -11.04
N PRO A 198 -6.09 -2.14 -12.20
CA PRO A 198 -6.04 -1.00 -13.10
C PRO A 198 -6.74 0.20 -12.46
N GLY A 199 -6.16 1.39 -12.61
CA GLY A 199 -6.69 2.63 -12.05
C GLY A 199 -7.90 3.23 -12.78
N SER A 200 -8.57 2.49 -13.68
CA SER A 200 -9.59 3.01 -14.57
C SER A 200 -11.00 2.48 -14.23
N GLY A 201 -12.02 3.30 -14.47
CA GLY A 201 -13.43 2.89 -14.40
C GLY A 201 -14.24 3.44 -13.22
N VAL A 202 -13.77 4.48 -12.56
CA VAL A 202 -14.42 5.13 -11.41
C VAL A 202 -14.58 6.63 -11.65
N GLU A 203 -15.53 7.25 -10.92
CA GLU A 203 -15.78 8.70 -10.98
C GLU A 203 -14.54 9.54 -10.70
N VAL A 204 -13.67 9.06 -9.80
CA VAL A 204 -12.39 9.70 -9.48
C VAL A 204 -11.24 8.85 -10.03
N PRO A 205 -10.31 9.43 -10.78
CA PRO A 205 -9.16 8.71 -11.33
C PRO A 205 -8.27 8.12 -10.23
N HIS A 206 -7.82 6.89 -10.45
CA HIS A 206 -6.90 6.18 -9.58
C HIS A 206 -5.63 5.78 -10.34
N ALA A 207 -4.51 5.78 -9.67
CA ALA A 207 -3.28 5.19 -10.18
C ALA A 207 -3.41 3.66 -10.20
N GLU A 208 -2.69 3.01 -11.11
CA GLU A 208 -2.57 1.56 -11.10
C GLU A 208 -1.86 1.11 -9.80
N GLY A 209 -2.43 0.08 -9.15
CA GLY A 209 -1.83 -0.57 -7.99
C GLY A 209 -1.34 -1.96 -8.33
N THR A 210 -0.19 -2.36 -7.77
CA THR A 210 0.35 -3.71 -7.94
C THR A 210 0.85 -4.29 -6.63
N ALA A 211 0.81 -5.64 -6.51
CA ALA A 211 1.43 -6.37 -5.42
C ALA A 211 2.05 -7.66 -5.96
N ARG A 212 3.26 -7.98 -5.51
CA ARG A 212 3.96 -9.22 -5.87
C ARG A 212 3.90 -10.22 -4.73
N PHE A 213 3.77 -11.49 -5.08
CA PHE A 213 3.82 -12.59 -4.13
C PHE A 213 4.57 -13.77 -4.74
N GLY A 214 5.19 -14.61 -3.90
CA GLY A 214 5.94 -15.77 -4.32
C GLY A 214 5.28 -17.05 -3.85
N VAL A 215 5.28 -18.06 -4.70
CA VAL A 215 4.86 -19.42 -4.36
C VAL A 215 5.94 -20.40 -4.77
N ARG A 216 6.34 -21.28 -3.87
CA ARG A 216 7.28 -22.35 -4.18
C ARG A 216 6.51 -23.57 -4.69
N VAL A 217 6.80 -23.96 -5.93
CA VAL A 217 6.28 -25.19 -6.53
C VAL A 217 7.22 -26.33 -6.18
N VAL A 218 6.66 -27.41 -5.66
CA VAL A 218 7.38 -28.61 -5.22
C VAL A 218 6.86 -29.84 -5.94
N LEU A 219 7.66 -30.89 -5.98
CA LEU A 219 7.22 -32.20 -6.48
C LEU A 219 6.19 -32.80 -5.51
N PRO A 220 5.29 -33.69 -6.01
CA PRO A 220 4.41 -34.43 -5.14
C PRO A 220 5.22 -35.27 -4.12
N PRO A 221 4.73 -35.42 -2.88
CA PRO A 221 5.41 -36.20 -1.89
C PRO A 221 5.40 -37.70 -2.28
N GLU A 222 6.56 -38.33 -2.18
CA GLU A 222 6.74 -39.79 -2.42
C GLU A 222 6.99 -40.55 -1.13
N CYS A 223 7.42 -39.84 -0.07
CA CYS A 223 7.75 -40.41 1.24
C CYS A 223 7.10 -39.57 2.35
N ARG A 224 6.86 -40.21 3.48
CA ARG A 224 6.41 -39.59 4.71
C ARG A 224 7.56 -39.52 5.70
N LEU A 225 7.90 -38.30 6.12
CA LEU A 225 8.81 -38.07 7.25
C LEU A 225 7.98 -37.85 8.51
N THR A 226 8.15 -38.72 9.48
CA THR A 226 7.56 -38.58 10.83
C THR A 226 8.65 -38.14 11.79
N VAL A 227 8.44 -37.01 12.45
CA VAL A 227 9.37 -36.45 13.46
C VAL A 227 8.72 -36.53 14.83
N VAL A 228 9.39 -37.19 15.78
CA VAL A 228 8.96 -37.28 17.16
C VAL A 228 9.85 -36.39 18.00
N ALA A 229 9.34 -35.21 18.41
CA ALA A 229 10.07 -34.23 19.21
C ALA A 229 9.87 -34.52 20.71
N VAL A 230 10.95 -34.80 21.42
CA VAL A 230 10.93 -35.09 22.85
C VAL A 230 12.04 -34.32 23.57
N ASP A 231 11.80 -34.01 24.84
CA ASP A 231 12.84 -33.55 25.75
C ASP A 231 13.87 -34.64 25.98
N ALA A 232 15.14 -34.34 25.84
CA ALA A 232 16.23 -35.35 25.91
C ALA A 232 16.33 -36.03 27.28
N GLU A 233 16.07 -35.29 28.37
CA GLU A 233 16.19 -35.85 29.74
C GLU A 233 14.87 -36.46 30.23
N ARG A 234 13.76 -35.69 30.04
CA ARG A 234 12.44 -36.06 30.59
C ARG A 234 11.68 -37.04 29.70
N GLN A 235 12.10 -37.17 28.44
CA GLN A 235 11.43 -37.99 27.42
C GLN A 235 9.94 -37.60 27.22
N THR A 236 9.59 -36.38 27.58
CA THR A 236 8.23 -35.82 27.39
C THR A 236 8.09 -35.15 26.03
N PRO A 237 6.89 -35.18 25.42
CA PRO A 237 6.64 -34.51 24.14
C PRO A 237 6.91 -32.99 24.20
N VAL A 238 7.61 -32.46 23.18
CA VAL A 238 7.80 -31.02 22.98
C VAL A 238 6.79 -30.52 21.95
N ARG A 239 5.67 -29.97 22.45
CA ARG A 239 4.51 -29.58 21.61
C ARG A 239 4.75 -28.29 20.85
N ASP A 240 5.52 -27.36 21.44
CA ASP A 240 5.80 -26.04 20.83
C ASP A 240 7.01 -26.08 19.87
N ALA A 241 7.48 -27.27 19.54
CA ALA A 241 8.55 -27.44 18.59
C ALA A 241 8.09 -27.04 17.16
N LYS A 242 9.05 -26.55 16.39
CA LYS A 242 8.89 -26.29 14.96
C LYS A 242 9.76 -27.26 14.19
N VAL A 243 9.16 -28.02 13.30
CA VAL A 243 9.84 -28.95 12.41
C VAL A 243 10.02 -28.28 11.06
N VAL A 244 11.27 -28.13 10.61
CA VAL A 244 11.63 -27.54 9.32
C VAL A 244 12.50 -28.51 8.54
N VAL A 245 11.99 -28.99 7.43
CA VAL A 245 12.71 -29.77 6.43
C VAL A 245 12.54 -29.06 5.10
N HIS A 246 13.42 -28.11 4.84
CA HIS A 246 13.23 -27.13 3.74
C HIS A 246 12.93 -27.80 2.40
N PRO A 247 11.87 -27.34 1.66
CA PRO A 247 11.03 -26.13 1.94
C PRO A 247 9.80 -26.39 2.83
N TYR A 248 9.65 -27.58 3.37
CA TYR A 248 8.48 -28.02 4.14
C TYR A 248 8.59 -27.64 5.62
N ARG A 249 7.42 -27.50 6.27
CA ARG A 249 7.31 -27.19 7.70
C ARG A 249 6.13 -27.93 8.29
N ALA A 250 6.27 -28.34 9.55
CA ALA A 250 5.18 -28.87 10.34
C ALA A 250 5.29 -28.45 11.81
N VAL A 251 4.19 -28.56 12.53
CA VAL A 251 4.12 -28.37 13.97
C VAL A 251 3.69 -29.70 14.58
N PRO A 252 4.36 -30.17 15.63
CA PRO A 252 3.98 -31.41 16.31
C PRO A 252 2.58 -31.33 16.92
N ASP A 253 1.92 -32.45 16.99
CA ASP A 253 0.67 -32.64 17.72
C ASP A 253 0.91 -32.69 19.26
N GLU A 254 -0.14 -32.98 20.02
CA GLU A 254 -0.09 -33.12 21.48
C GLU A 254 0.84 -34.23 21.96
N ARG A 255 1.20 -35.18 21.10
CA ARG A 255 2.14 -36.28 21.38
C ARG A 255 3.57 -35.94 20.98
N GLY A 256 3.82 -34.75 20.48
CA GLY A 256 5.12 -34.32 19.96
C GLY A 256 5.42 -34.89 18.57
N VAL A 257 4.42 -35.37 17.83
CA VAL A 257 4.59 -35.99 16.51
C VAL A 257 4.21 -35.02 15.40
N ALA A 258 5.12 -34.80 14.45
CA ALA A 258 4.87 -34.04 13.22
C ALA A 258 5.06 -34.98 12.00
N GLU A 259 4.14 -34.91 11.03
CA GLU A 259 4.23 -35.63 9.77
C GLU A 259 4.39 -34.65 8.61
N VAL A 260 5.33 -34.97 7.71
CA VAL A 260 5.62 -34.17 6.52
C VAL A 260 5.77 -35.07 5.33
N GLY A 261 4.97 -34.83 4.28
CA GLY A 261 5.19 -35.47 2.98
C GLY A 261 6.34 -34.78 2.24
N VAL A 262 7.30 -35.56 1.75
CA VAL A 262 8.46 -35.06 1.00
C VAL A 262 8.75 -35.94 -0.23
N PRO A 263 9.23 -35.38 -1.36
CA PRO A 263 9.82 -36.16 -2.44
C PRO A 263 11.05 -36.95 -1.94
N LYS A 264 11.48 -37.96 -2.68
CA LYS A 264 12.77 -38.59 -2.43
C LYS A 264 13.92 -37.62 -2.65
N GLY A 265 14.92 -37.62 -1.76
CA GLY A 265 16.08 -36.74 -1.90
C GLY A 265 16.86 -36.52 -0.60
N ALA A 266 17.89 -35.71 -0.70
CA ALA A 266 18.70 -35.30 0.43
C ALA A 266 18.07 -34.08 1.15
N TYR A 267 17.96 -34.21 2.46
CA TYR A 267 17.30 -33.18 3.30
C TYR A 267 18.12 -32.86 4.52
N ARG A 268 17.91 -31.61 4.97
CA ARG A 268 18.37 -31.13 6.28
C ARG A 268 17.15 -30.82 7.11
N LEU A 269 17.02 -31.53 8.23
CA LEU A 269 15.96 -31.33 9.21
C LEU A 269 16.46 -30.50 10.38
N PHE A 270 15.66 -29.52 10.77
CA PHE A 270 15.82 -28.77 12.00
C PHE A 270 14.55 -28.92 12.85
N VAL A 271 14.74 -29.21 14.12
CA VAL A 271 13.66 -29.20 15.10
C VAL A 271 14.06 -28.24 16.20
N SER A 272 13.26 -27.20 16.44
CA SER A 272 13.56 -26.16 17.41
C SER A 272 12.37 -25.91 18.34
N GLY A 273 12.62 -25.70 19.62
CA GLY A 273 11.66 -25.26 20.63
C GLY A 273 12.15 -23.99 21.33
N PRO A 274 11.28 -23.22 22.01
CA PRO A 274 11.64 -21.90 22.58
C PRO A 274 12.79 -21.94 23.59
N THR A 275 12.96 -23.06 24.31
CA THR A 275 13.95 -23.22 25.38
C THR A 275 14.91 -24.37 25.14
N TYR A 276 15.02 -24.79 23.89
CA TYR A 276 15.81 -25.98 23.53
C TYR A 276 16.87 -25.62 22.50
N VAL A 277 18.02 -26.28 22.59
CA VAL A 277 19.03 -26.29 21.54
C VAL A 277 18.45 -26.98 20.31
N PRO A 278 18.53 -26.36 19.11
CA PRO A 278 17.97 -26.95 17.91
C PRO A 278 18.59 -28.30 17.56
N PHE A 279 17.73 -29.31 17.40
CA PHE A 279 18.14 -30.61 16.87
C PHE A 279 18.35 -30.49 15.36
N ARG A 280 19.37 -31.17 14.85
CA ARG A 280 19.71 -31.17 13.43
C ARG A 280 19.99 -32.59 12.98
N TRP A 281 19.45 -32.90 11.79
CA TRP A 281 19.71 -34.15 11.10
C TRP A 281 19.93 -33.85 9.61
N ASP A 282 20.92 -34.48 9.00
CA ASP A 282 21.21 -34.42 7.56
C ASP A 282 21.22 -35.86 7.02
N GLY A 283 20.48 -36.11 5.93
CA GLY A 283 20.39 -37.42 5.35
C GLY A 283 19.54 -37.50 4.09
N GLU A 284 19.47 -38.71 3.51
CA GLU A 284 18.67 -39.00 2.33
C GLU A 284 17.38 -39.72 2.76
N ILE A 285 16.24 -39.26 2.21
CA ILE A 285 14.92 -39.87 2.39
C ILE A 285 14.52 -40.53 1.08
N THR A 286 14.52 -41.88 1.07
CA THR A 286 14.14 -42.70 -0.10
C THR A 286 12.88 -43.53 0.13
N THR A 287 12.47 -43.65 1.39
CA THR A 287 11.25 -44.34 1.87
C THR A 287 10.69 -43.57 3.05
N ASP A 288 9.53 -43.98 3.56
CA ASP A 288 8.99 -43.46 4.80
C ASP A 288 10.02 -43.59 5.93
N LEU A 289 10.23 -42.49 6.66
CA LEU A 289 11.28 -42.39 7.68
C LEU A 289 10.71 -41.77 8.97
N THR A 290 11.08 -42.37 10.11
CA THR A 290 10.78 -41.79 11.42
C THR A 290 12.07 -41.33 12.09
N ILE A 291 12.11 -40.08 12.49
CA ILE A 291 13.24 -39.47 13.22
C ILE A 291 12.76 -39.07 14.61
N ARG A 292 13.47 -39.56 15.62
CA ARG A 292 13.29 -39.10 16.99
C ARG A 292 14.25 -37.94 17.25
N ALA A 293 13.68 -36.72 17.44
CA ALA A 293 14.43 -35.52 17.74
C ALA A 293 14.46 -35.33 19.27
N GLU A 294 15.59 -35.62 19.90
CA GLU A 294 15.80 -35.39 21.31
C GLU A 294 16.37 -34.00 21.50
N LEU A 295 15.57 -33.10 22.12
CA LEU A 295 15.89 -31.70 22.31
C LEU A 295 16.50 -31.49 23.71
N ALA A 296 17.75 -31.07 23.79
CA ALA A 296 18.39 -30.68 25.02
C ALA A 296 17.94 -29.27 25.43
N LEU A 297 17.72 -29.03 26.73
CA LEU A 297 17.42 -27.68 27.23
C LEU A 297 18.59 -26.74 26.97
N ASP A 298 18.29 -25.56 26.47
CA ASP A 298 19.25 -24.47 26.36
C ASP A 298 19.35 -23.78 27.75
N LEU A 299 20.38 -24.14 28.50
CA LEU A 299 20.60 -23.61 29.84
C LEU A 299 21.12 -22.16 29.83
N GLY A 300 21.33 -21.59 28.64
CA GLY A 300 21.94 -20.27 28.48
C GLY A 300 23.40 -20.24 28.96
N ILE A 301 24.10 -19.16 28.71
CA ILE A 301 25.39 -18.87 29.31
C ILE A 301 25.13 -18.39 30.75
N SER A 302 25.60 -19.12 31.74
CA SER A 302 25.48 -18.66 33.12
C SER A 302 26.37 -17.42 33.33
N ASP A 303 25.97 -16.49 34.22
CA ASP A 303 26.81 -15.32 34.59
C ASP A 303 28.21 -15.71 35.06
N ALA A 304 28.39 -16.95 35.54
CA ALA A 304 29.68 -17.50 35.94
C ALA A 304 30.62 -17.79 34.75
N ASP A 305 30.05 -18.11 33.56
CA ASP A 305 30.83 -18.41 32.35
C ASP A 305 31.27 -17.14 31.60
N ILE A 306 30.70 -15.97 31.95
CA ILE A 306 31.05 -14.68 31.33
C ILE A 306 32.30 -14.08 31.97
N TRP A 307 32.65 -14.52 33.21
CA TRP A 307 33.74 -13.95 34.00
C TRP A 307 34.88 -14.91 34.34
N SER A 308 34.96 -16.07 33.67
CA SER A 308 36.05 -17.05 33.80
C SER A 308 37.14 -16.90 32.77
#